data_9a365193ad44ba37b378d15319642e03
#
_entry.id   9a365193ad44ba37b378d15319642e03
#
_cell.length_a   1.000
_cell.length_b   1.000
_cell.length_c   1.000
_cell.angle_alpha   90.00
_cell.angle_beta   90.00
_cell.angle_gamma   90.00
#
_symmetry.space_group_name_H-M   'P 1'
#
loop_
_entity.id
_entity.type
_entity.pdbx_description
1 polymer ?
#
loop_
_entity_poly.entity_id
_entity_poly.type
_entity_poly.pdbx_seq_one_letter_code
_entity_poly.pdbx_strand_id
1 'polypeptide(L)'
;MAVNLKGRSFLTLKDFTPAEIRYLLDLSHDLKAKKRAGILGDSLKGKNVVLLFEKTSTRTRCAFECGAAEEGAHVTFLTNSQMGKKESIEDTAKVLGRMYDGIEFRGFKQSTVEELAKHAGVPVWNGLTDADHPTQILADFLTIEEHAHKPLSEIKLVFTGDTRNNMSYALMYGAAKMGMHFVALGPDSLKPDEDILKEMQEYSKETGATIEFSSNVDEAVKGADVIYTDIWVS
;
A
#
# COMPACT_ATOMS: atom_id res chain seq x y z
N MET A 1 6.82 12.47 -18.64
CA MET A 1 8.19 12.59 -18.06
C MET A 1 8.60 11.20 -17.58
N ALA A 2 9.90 10.87 -17.61
CA ALA A 2 10.36 9.59 -17.06
C ALA A 2 10.16 9.60 -15.54
N VAL A 3 9.56 8.54 -15.00
CA VAL A 3 9.36 8.36 -13.55
C VAL A 3 10.68 7.94 -12.91
N ASN A 4 11.08 8.60 -11.84
CA ASN A 4 12.26 8.24 -11.05
C ASN A 4 11.89 8.14 -9.57
N LEU A 5 11.78 6.92 -9.07
CA LEU A 5 11.46 6.62 -7.66
C LEU A 5 12.68 6.22 -6.83
N LYS A 6 13.89 6.37 -7.37
CA LYS A 6 15.12 5.99 -6.67
C LYS A 6 15.26 6.75 -5.35
N GLY A 7 15.42 6.01 -4.26
CA GLY A 7 15.60 6.56 -2.92
C GLY A 7 14.31 7.05 -2.25
N ARG A 8 13.16 6.97 -2.91
CA ARG A 8 11.87 7.36 -2.31
C ARG A 8 11.33 6.27 -1.39
N SER A 9 10.82 6.71 -0.25
CA SER A 9 10.01 5.86 0.63
C SER A 9 8.60 5.67 0.08
N PHE A 10 7.94 4.57 0.44
CA PHE A 10 6.57 4.24 0.04
C PHE A 10 5.69 4.06 1.28
N LEU A 11 5.19 5.18 1.82
CA LEU A 11 4.47 5.22 3.09
C LEU A 11 2.96 5.23 2.92
N THR A 12 2.47 5.87 1.86
CA THR A 12 1.07 6.00 1.48
C THR A 12 0.97 6.28 -0.02
N LEU A 13 -0.13 5.88 -0.66
CA LEU A 13 -0.39 6.24 -2.06
C LEU A 13 -0.66 7.74 -2.26
N LYS A 14 -1.00 8.47 -1.20
CA LYS A 14 -1.21 9.92 -1.27
C LYS A 14 0.00 10.69 -1.79
N ASP A 15 1.20 10.22 -1.47
CA ASP A 15 2.47 10.85 -1.82
C ASP A 15 2.88 10.62 -3.29
N PHE A 16 2.11 9.83 -4.04
CA PHE A 16 2.42 9.43 -5.40
C PHE A 16 1.43 10.01 -6.40
N THR A 17 1.96 10.42 -7.55
CA THR A 17 1.13 10.82 -8.69
C THR A 17 0.51 9.60 -9.37
N PRO A 18 -0.60 9.77 -10.11
CA PRO A 18 -1.18 8.70 -10.92
C PRO A 18 -0.16 8.02 -11.84
N ALA A 19 0.74 8.79 -12.45
CA ALA A 19 1.79 8.27 -13.34
C ALA A 19 2.82 7.41 -12.58
N GLU A 20 3.17 7.77 -11.35
CA GLU A 20 4.08 6.98 -10.51
C GLU A 20 3.42 5.68 -10.03
N ILE A 21 2.13 5.71 -9.66
CA ILE A 21 1.38 4.51 -9.30
C ILE A 21 1.26 3.58 -10.52
N ARG A 22 0.95 4.13 -11.71
CA ARG A 22 0.91 3.36 -12.95
C ARG A 22 2.25 2.69 -13.23
N TYR A 23 3.35 3.43 -13.09
CA TYR A 23 4.69 2.87 -13.25
C TYR A 23 4.97 1.70 -12.30
N LEU A 24 4.55 1.79 -11.03
CA LEU A 24 4.70 0.70 -10.06
C LEU A 24 3.86 -0.54 -10.45
N LEU A 25 2.65 -0.34 -10.96
CA LEU A 25 1.80 -1.43 -11.44
C LEU A 25 2.40 -2.09 -12.70
N ASP A 26 2.89 -1.30 -13.67
CA ASP A 26 3.52 -1.82 -14.87
C ASP A 26 4.79 -2.62 -14.55
N LEU A 27 5.62 -2.12 -13.62
CA LEU A 27 6.78 -2.85 -13.11
C LEU A 27 6.38 -4.16 -12.42
N SER A 28 5.28 -4.13 -11.66
CA SER A 28 4.78 -5.32 -10.97
C SER A 28 4.28 -6.39 -11.95
N HIS A 29 3.62 -5.99 -13.04
CA HIS A 29 3.26 -6.88 -14.14
C HIS A 29 4.48 -7.52 -14.79
N ASP A 30 5.52 -6.73 -15.10
CA ASP A 30 6.75 -7.23 -15.71
C ASP A 30 7.47 -8.22 -14.79
N LEU A 31 7.67 -7.88 -13.52
CA LEU A 31 8.31 -8.77 -12.53
C LEU A 31 7.51 -10.07 -12.31
N LYS A 32 6.19 -9.98 -12.26
CA LYS A 32 5.33 -11.16 -12.15
C LYS A 32 5.41 -12.07 -13.39
N ALA A 33 5.49 -11.48 -14.59
CA ALA A 33 5.67 -12.24 -15.83
C ALA A 33 7.04 -12.91 -15.86
N LYS A 34 8.11 -12.24 -15.48
CA LYS A 34 9.46 -12.83 -15.35
C LYS A 34 9.47 -14.00 -14.37
N LYS A 35 8.90 -13.83 -13.18
CA LYS A 35 8.79 -14.88 -12.17
C LYS A 35 8.05 -16.12 -12.73
N ARG A 36 6.93 -15.91 -13.41
CA ARG A 36 6.18 -17.03 -14.05
C ARG A 36 6.98 -17.75 -15.14
N ALA A 37 7.85 -17.03 -15.82
CA ALA A 37 8.78 -17.58 -16.82
C ALA A 37 10.03 -18.23 -16.22
N GLY A 38 10.18 -18.25 -14.89
CA GLY A 38 11.36 -18.79 -14.21
C GLY A 38 12.60 -17.92 -14.35
N ILE A 39 12.45 -16.65 -14.71
CA ILE A 39 13.54 -15.68 -14.84
C ILE A 39 13.70 -14.96 -13.49
N LEU A 40 14.81 -15.24 -12.80
CA LEU A 40 15.19 -14.52 -11.59
C LEU A 40 15.82 -13.17 -11.95
N GLY A 41 15.54 -12.16 -11.12
CA GLY A 41 16.12 -10.83 -11.26
C GLY A 41 17.46 -10.69 -10.53
N ASP A 42 18.11 -9.58 -10.77
CA ASP A 42 19.33 -9.16 -10.08
C ASP A 42 19.31 -7.66 -9.71
N SER A 43 18.13 -7.05 -9.77
CA SER A 43 17.94 -5.60 -9.52
C SER A 43 18.34 -5.17 -8.10
N LEU A 44 18.31 -6.10 -7.15
CA LEU A 44 18.69 -5.89 -5.74
C LEU A 44 19.95 -6.67 -5.36
N LYS A 45 20.74 -7.13 -6.34
CA LYS A 45 21.97 -7.88 -6.08
C LYS A 45 22.93 -7.09 -5.21
N GLY A 46 23.37 -7.73 -4.10
CA GLY A 46 24.26 -7.12 -3.14
C GLY A 46 23.61 -6.11 -2.20
N LYS A 47 22.26 -5.98 -2.24
CA LYS A 47 21.51 -5.17 -1.31
C LYS A 47 21.07 -5.96 -0.08
N ASN A 48 20.99 -5.26 1.04
CA ASN A 48 20.49 -5.80 2.31
C ASN A 48 19.21 -5.08 2.67
N VAL A 49 18.13 -5.81 2.93
CA VAL A 49 16.83 -5.28 3.33
C VAL A 49 16.47 -5.81 4.70
N VAL A 50 15.97 -4.93 5.58
CA VAL A 50 15.43 -5.36 6.87
C VAL A 50 13.90 -5.24 6.86
N LEU A 51 13.24 -6.30 7.36
CA LEU A 51 11.82 -6.36 7.62
C LEU A 51 11.61 -6.18 9.12
N LEU A 52 11.13 -4.99 9.51
CA LEU A 52 10.94 -4.59 10.91
C LEU A 52 9.47 -4.70 11.31
N PHE A 53 9.14 -5.66 12.15
CA PHE A 53 7.75 -5.99 12.49
C PHE A 53 7.44 -5.79 13.97
N GLU A 54 6.41 -4.98 14.24
CA GLU A 54 5.77 -4.88 15.55
C GLU A 54 4.53 -5.76 15.67
N LYS A 55 3.90 -6.10 14.51
CA LYS A 55 2.74 -6.99 14.40
C LYS A 55 3.11 -8.28 13.68
N THR A 56 2.46 -9.38 14.04
CA THR A 56 2.58 -10.64 13.29
C THR A 56 2.02 -10.49 11.88
N SER A 57 2.64 -11.16 10.92
CA SER A 57 2.15 -11.24 9.55
C SER A 57 2.79 -12.43 8.84
N THR A 58 1.97 -13.20 8.13
CA THR A 58 2.46 -14.27 7.26
C THR A 58 2.67 -13.76 5.85
N ARG A 59 1.63 -13.20 5.25
CA ARG A 59 1.64 -12.81 3.83
C ARG A 59 2.63 -11.69 3.50
N THR A 60 2.61 -10.59 4.25
CA THR A 60 3.52 -9.45 4.03
C THR A 60 4.97 -9.87 4.18
N ARG A 61 5.28 -10.60 5.27
CA ARG A 61 6.62 -11.14 5.48
C ARG A 61 7.09 -11.99 4.31
N CYS A 62 6.35 -13.04 3.96
CA CYS A 62 6.72 -13.94 2.88
C CYS A 62 6.85 -13.21 1.53
N ALA A 63 5.97 -12.25 1.24
CA ALA A 63 6.03 -11.48 -0.01
C ALA A 63 7.33 -10.67 -0.11
N PHE A 64 7.71 -9.95 0.94
CA PHE A 64 8.96 -9.18 0.95
C PHE A 64 10.19 -10.09 0.96
N GLU A 65 10.21 -11.17 1.77
CA GLU A 65 11.33 -12.11 1.79
C GLU A 65 11.54 -12.75 0.41
N CYS A 66 10.48 -13.29 -0.19
CA CYS A 66 10.58 -13.94 -1.50
C CYS A 66 10.91 -12.94 -2.61
N GLY A 67 10.20 -11.82 -2.69
CA GLY A 67 10.43 -10.83 -3.74
C GLY A 67 11.83 -10.22 -3.70
N ALA A 68 12.33 -9.89 -2.53
CA ALA A 68 13.68 -9.35 -2.39
C ALA A 68 14.75 -10.40 -2.73
N ALA A 69 14.57 -11.65 -2.27
CA ALA A 69 15.51 -12.74 -2.58
C ALA A 69 15.53 -13.09 -4.08
N GLU A 70 14.38 -13.09 -4.76
CA GLU A 70 14.26 -13.34 -6.20
C GLU A 70 14.96 -12.27 -7.04
N GLU A 71 15.09 -11.05 -6.51
CA GLU A 71 15.85 -9.94 -7.12
C GLU A 71 17.31 -9.85 -6.60
N GLY A 72 17.79 -10.86 -5.85
CA GLY A 72 19.18 -10.99 -5.42
C GLY A 72 19.55 -10.25 -4.14
N ALA A 73 18.59 -9.76 -3.36
CA ALA A 73 18.85 -9.15 -2.07
C ALA A 73 19.02 -10.18 -0.95
N HIS A 74 19.75 -9.78 0.09
CA HIS A 74 19.73 -10.44 1.39
C HIS A 74 18.67 -9.81 2.29
N VAL A 75 17.90 -10.65 3.01
CA VAL A 75 16.79 -10.18 3.86
C VAL A 75 17.05 -10.57 5.31
N THR A 76 16.88 -9.59 6.20
CA THR A 76 16.87 -9.81 7.65
C THR A 76 15.45 -9.58 8.18
N PHE A 77 14.90 -10.56 8.89
CA PHE A 77 13.62 -10.39 9.58
C PHE A 77 13.87 -10.05 11.05
N LEU A 78 13.35 -8.91 11.49
CA LEU A 78 13.56 -8.37 12.82
C LEU A 78 12.24 -8.18 13.54
N THR A 79 12.03 -8.93 14.62
CA THR A 79 10.93 -8.77 15.58
C THR A 79 11.49 -8.42 16.95
N ASN A 80 10.67 -7.92 17.83
CA ASN A 80 11.05 -7.59 19.20
C ASN A 80 12.25 -6.62 19.27
N SER A 81 12.32 -5.66 18.33
CA SER A 81 13.35 -4.64 18.36
C SER A 81 13.27 -3.79 19.64
N GLN A 82 14.32 -3.04 19.93
CA GLN A 82 14.38 -2.12 21.06
C GLN A 82 13.67 -0.79 20.76
N MET A 83 13.28 -0.58 19.51
CA MET A 83 12.59 0.63 19.03
C MET A 83 11.34 0.95 19.85
N GLY A 84 11.25 2.19 20.30
CA GLY A 84 10.13 2.65 21.13
C GLY A 84 10.11 2.11 22.56
N LYS A 85 11.11 1.32 22.97
CA LYS A 85 11.25 0.73 24.31
C LYS A 85 12.52 1.23 25.01
N LYS A 86 13.69 0.86 24.50
CA LYS A 86 15.00 1.25 25.03
C LYS A 86 15.71 2.27 24.13
N GLU A 87 15.28 2.34 22.86
CA GLU A 87 15.82 3.26 21.85
C GLU A 87 14.68 4.10 21.27
N SER A 88 15.00 5.34 20.90
CA SER A 88 14.07 6.17 20.12
C SER A 88 13.87 5.58 18.72
N ILE A 89 12.75 5.93 18.06
CA ILE A 89 12.53 5.57 16.65
C ILE A 89 13.64 6.17 15.78
N GLU A 90 14.05 7.41 16.07
CA GLU A 90 15.13 8.11 15.38
C GLU A 90 16.46 7.37 15.47
N ASP A 91 16.86 6.91 16.65
CA ASP A 91 18.13 6.19 16.83
C ASP A 91 18.11 4.84 16.11
N THR A 92 17.03 4.07 16.27
CA THR A 92 16.83 2.81 15.54
C THR A 92 16.88 3.03 14.03
N ALA A 93 16.21 4.06 13.52
CA ALA A 93 16.21 4.41 12.09
C ALA A 93 17.62 4.69 11.58
N LYS A 94 18.41 5.51 12.30
CA LYS A 94 19.80 5.83 11.96
C LYS A 94 20.69 4.59 11.96
N VAL A 95 20.54 3.70 12.93
CA VAL A 95 21.31 2.45 13.02
C VAL A 95 20.97 1.54 11.85
N LEU A 96 19.70 1.28 11.60
CA LEU A 96 19.26 0.42 10.50
C LEU A 96 19.65 0.99 9.14
N GLY A 97 19.53 2.30 8.94
CA GLY A 97 19.91 2.97 7.70
C GLY A 97 21.41 2.97 7.41
N ARG A 98 22.27 2.65 8.41
CA ARG A 98 23.71 2.42 8.21
C ARG A 98 24.06 0.98 7.86
N MET A 99 23.18 0.05 8.19
CA MET A 99 23.41 -1.39 7.98
C MET A 99 22.68 -1.91 6.73
N TYR A 100 21.54 -1.32 6.38
CA TYR A 100 20.65 -1.79 5.32
C TYR A 100 20.47 -0.76 4.21
N ASP A 101 20.12 -1.23 3.03
CA ASP A 101 19.81 -0.42 1.85
C ASP A 101 18.32 -0.04 1.77
N GLY A 102 17.48 -0.67 2.59
CA GLY A 102 16.05 -0.38 2.69
C GLY A 102 15.41 -1.05 3.90
N ILE A 103 14.31 -0.46 4.36
CA ILE A 103 13.57 -0.92 5.55
C ILE A 103 12.12 -1.12 5.17
N GLU A 104 11.59 -2.32 5.36
CA GLU A 104 10.15 -2.54 5.39
C GLU A 104 9.68 -2.50 6.84
N PHE A 105 8.59 -1.78 7.09
CA PHE A 105 8.00 -1.64 8.41
C PHE A 105 6.55 -2.10 8.43
N ARG A 106 6.23 -2.96 9.38
CA ARG A 106 4.87 -3.35 9.69
C ARG A 106 4.58 -3.16 11.17
N GLY A 107 3.69 -2.23 11.49
CA GLY A 107 3.43 -1.86 12.88
C GLY A 107 2.04 -1.28 13.11
N PHE A 108 1.95 -0.42 14.11
CA PHE A 108 0.69 0.17 14.55
C PHE A 108 0.53 1.59 13.99
N LYS A 109 1.39 2.51 14.38
CA LYS A 109 1.22 3.94 14.13
C LYS A 109 1.82 4.35 12.79
N GLN A 110 1.07 5.12 12.01
CA GLN A 110 1.58 5.76 10.80
C GLN A 110 2.75 6.71 11.11
N SER A 111 2.69 7.45 12.21
CA SER A 111 3.78 8.33 12.64
C SER A 111 5.10 7.59 12.90
N THR A 112 5.08 6.31 13.28
CA THR A 112 6.29 5.50 13.45
C THR A 112 7.00 5.25 12.12
N VAL A 113 6.27 4.87 11.08
CA VAL A 113 6.88 4.63 9.76
C VAL A 113 7.34 5.92 9.11
N GLU A 114 6.65 7.04 9.35
CA GLU A 114 7.04 8.37 8.89
C GLU A 114 8.34 8.84 9.57
N GLU A 115 8.45 8.64 10.89
CA GLU A 115 9.66 8.97 11.64
C GLU A 115 10.85 8.09 11.22
N LEU A 116 10.64 6.77 10.98
CA LEU A 116 11.64 5.90 10.39
C LEU A 116 12.11 6.43 9.04
N ALA A 117 11.21 6.77 8.15
CA ALA A 117 11.54 7.28 6.81
C ALA A 117 12.32 8.60 6.87
N LYS A 118 11.97 9.47 7.81
CA LYS A 118 12.64 10.76 8.02
C LYS A 118 14.10 10.62 8.44
N HIS A 119 14.43 9.61 9.23
CA HIS A 119 15.73 9.50 9.90
C HIS A 119 16.63 8.37 9.37
N ALA A 120 16.09 7.40 8.62
CA ALA A 120 16.85 6.24 8.15
C ALA A 120 17.92 6.59 7.10
N GLY A 121 17.67 7.57 6.23
CA GLY A 121 18.56 7.89 5.12
C GLY A 121 18.55 6.86 3.99
N VAL A 122 17.68 5.86 4.07
CA VAL A 122 17.40 4.83 3.05
C VAL A 122 15.89 4.73 2.85
N PRO A 123 15.41 4.18 1.72
CA PRO A 123 13.98 3.99 1.49
C PRO A 123 13.31 3.16 2.59
N VAL A 124 12.11 3.60 3.00
CA VAL A 124 11.24 2.88 3.94
C VAL A 124 9.92 2.56 3.26
N TRP A 125 9.47 1.31 3.39
CA TRP A 125 8.21 0.83 2.82
C TRP A 125 7.23 0.44 3.91
N ASN A 126 6.01 0.97 3.80
CA ASN A 126 4.92 0.67 4.73
C ASN A 126 4.25 -0.66 4.35
N GLY A 127 4.55 -1.71 5.09
CA GLY A 127 3.93 -3.04 4.96
C GLY A 127 2.57 -3.17 5.64
N LEU A 128 2.21 -2.27 6.51
CA LEU A 128 0.90 -1.95 7.11
C LEU A 128 1.07 -1.09 8.36
N THR A 129 0.20 -0.10 8.51
CA THR A 129 -0.09 0.57 9.78
C THR A 129 -1.59 0.52 10.06
N ASP A 130 -2.03 1.08 11.20
CA ASP A 130 -3.46 1.21 11.51
C ASP A 130 -4.17 2.24 10.59
N ALA A 131 -3.40 3.08 9.89
CA ALA A 131 -3.93 4.11 8.99
C ALA A 131 -3.90 3.73 7.50
N ASP A 132 -2.91 2.93 7.05
CA ASP A 132 -2.70 2.66 5.62
C ASP A 132 -2.00 1.32 5.35
N HIS A 133 -2.23 0.77 4.16
CA HIS A 133 -1.56 -0.43 3.65
C HIS A 133 -1.27 -0.32 2.14
N PRO A 134 -0.39 0.61 1.72
CA PRO A 134 -0.24 0.97 0.31
C PRO A 134 0.26 -0.19 -0.57
N THR A 135 1.07 -1.09 -0.03
CA THR A 135 1.56 -2.26 -0.78
C THR A 135 0.44 -3.25 -1.10
N GLN A 136 -0.58 -3.37 -0.23
CA GLN A 136 -1.76 -4.19 -0.51
C GLN A 136 -2.57 -3.60 -1.66
N ILE A 137 -2.72 -2.27 -1.71
CA ILE A 137 -3.50 -1.63 -2.76
C ILE A 137 -2.88 -1.85 -4.15
N LEU A 138 -1.54 -1.82 -4.26
CA LEU A 138 -0.87 -2.19 -5.51
C LEU A 138 -1.18 -3.64 -5.93
N ALA A 139 -1.18 -4.57 -4.97
CA ALA A 139 -1.50 -5.98 -5.23
C ALA A 139 -2.97 -6.16 -5.65
N ASP A 140 -3.89 -5.43 -5.01
CA ASP A 140 -5.31 -5.47 -5.33
C ASP A 140 -5.58 -4.89 -6.73
N PHE A 141 -4.97 -3.76 -7.07
CA PHE A 141 -5.12 -3.15 -8.39
C PHE A 141 -4.51 -4.01 -9.50
N LEU A 142 -3.35 -4.62 -9.26
CA LEU A 142 -2.77 -5.60 -10.18
C LEU A 142 -3.73 -6.78 -10.41
N THR A 143 -4.35 -7.28 -9.34
CA THR A 143 -5.33 -8.38 -9.42
C THR A 143 -6.58 -7.95 -10.18
N ILE A 144 -7.08 -6.75 -9.94
CA ILE A 144 -8.24 -6.21 -10.65
C ILE A 144 -7.94 -6.11 -12.16
N GLU A 145 -6.79 -5.57 -12.55
CA GLU A 145 -6.40 -5.48 -13.97
C GLU A 145 -6.28 -6.85 -14.64
N GLU A 146 -5.75 -7.85 -13.93
CA GLU A 146 -5.63 -9.20 -14.44
C GLU A 146 -6.97 -9.89 -14.69
N HIS A 147 -8.02 -9.54 -13.97
CA HIS A 147 -9.32 -10.24 -14.01
C HIS A 147 -10.46 -9.43 -14.63
N ALA A 148 -10.45 -8.12 -14.51
CA ALA A 148 -11.52 -7.28 -15.05
C ALA A 148 -11.37 -6.98 -16.55
N HIS A 149 -10.14 -7.09 -17.09
CA HIS A 149 -9.81 -6.83 -18.49
C HIS A 149 -10.24 -5.45 -19.00
N LYS A 150 -10.20 -4.44 -18.12
CA LYS A 150 -10.48 -3.05 -18.44
C LYS A 150 -9.61 -2.11 -17.58
N PRO A 151 -9.36 -0.88 -18.02
CA PRO A 151 -8.54 0.06 -17.26
C PRO A 151 -9.14 0.38 -15.90
N LEU A 152 -8.30 0.67 -14.90
CA LEU A 152 -8.75 1.01 -13.54
C LEU A 152 -9.76 2.17 -13.53
N SER A 153 -9.60 3.15 -14.43
CA SER A 153 -10.53 4.29 -14.55
C SER A 153 -11.96 3.93 -14.97
N GLU A 154 -12.18 2.71 -15.44
CA GLU A 154 -13.50 2.18 -15.79
C GLU A 154 -14.04 1.18 -14.76
N ILE A 155 -13.30 0.93 -13.69
CA ILE A 155 -13.66 0.00 -12.61
C ILE A 155 -14.57 0.66 -11.59
N LYS A 156 -15.69 0.01 -11.28
CA LYS A 156 -16.49 0.28 -10.09
C LYS A 156 -16.11 -0.71 -8.99
N LEU A 157 -15.42 -0.22 -7.95
CA LEU A 157 -15.01 -0.97 -6.76
C LEU A 157 -15.91 -0.62 -5.58
N VAL A 158 -16.57 -1.61 -5.01
CA VAL A 158 -17.38 -1.47 -3.80
C VAL A 158 -16.65 -2.12 -2.63
N PHE A 159 -16.29 -1.32 -1.63
CA PHE A 159 -15.82 -1.83 -0.35
C PHE A 159 -17.00 -1.97 0.61
N THR A 160 -17.18 -3.13 1.23
CA THR A 160 -18.28 -3.37 2.19
C THR A 160 -17.76 -3.80 3.56
N GLY A 161 -18.29 -3.18 4.62
CA GLY A 161 -17.92 -3.46 6.01
C GLY A 161 -17.79 -2.19 6.85
N ASP A 162 -16.81 -2.16 7.76
CA ASP A 162 -16.43 -0.91 8.45
C ASP A 162 -15.65 -0.01 7.49
N THR A 163 -16.33 1.00 6.96
CA THR A 163 -15.76 1.89 5.96
C THR A 163 -14.76 2.90 6.51
N ARG A 164 -14.45 2.84 7.82
CA ARG A 164 -13.45 3.68 8.50
C ARG A 164 -12.14 2.94 8.76
N ASN A 165 -12.04 1.67 8.38
CA ASN A 165 -10.82 0.92 8.59
C ASN A 165 -9.70 1.32 7.61
N ASN A 166 -8.46 0.93 7.92
CA ASN A 166 -7.29 1.27 7.11
C ASN A 166 -7.37 0.77 5.67
N MET A 167 -7.98 -0.41 5.41
CA MET A 167 -8.12 -0.95 4.07
C MET A 167 -9.11 -0.15 3.22
N SER A 168 -10.24 0.27 3.81
CA SER A 168 -11.19 1.14 3.14
C SER A 168 -10.54 2.46 2.73
N TYR A 169 -9.82 3.09 3.64
CA TYR A 169 -9.13 4.36 3.36
C TYR A 169 -8.01 4.19 2.33
N ALA A 170 -7.17 3.15 2.47
CA ALA A 170 -6.11 2.89 1.51
C ALA A 170 -6.65 2.62 0.09
N LEU A 171 -7.73 1.82 -0.06
CA LEU A 171 -8.41 1.60 -1.34
C LEU A 171 -9.00 2.90 -1.89
N MET A 172 -9.58 3.72 -1.02
CA MET A 172 -10.18 5.01 -1.39
C MET A 172 -9.11 5.97 -1.95
N TYR A 173 -7.94 6.06 -1.29
CA TYR A 173 -6.79 6.85 -1.79
C TYR A 173 -6.34 6.36 -3.16
N GLY A 174 -6.14 5.05 -3.30
CA GLY A 174 -5.74 4.46 -4.56
C GLY A 174 -6.76 4.70 -5.67
N ALA A 175 -8.04 4.50 -5.39
CA ALA A 175 -9.13 4.71 -6.34
C ALA A 175 -9.21 6.17 -6.79
N ALA A 176 -9.10 7.13 -5.87
CA ALA A 176 -9.08 8.56 -6.18
C ALA A 176 -7.90 8.93 -7.08
N LYS A 177 -6.71 8.36 -6.85
CA LYS A 177 -5.52 8.58 -7.69
C LYS A 177 -5.61 7.92 -9.06
N MET A 178 -6.29 6.79 -9.19
CA MET A 178 -6.37 6.03 -10.46
C MET A 178 -7.65 6.30 -11.27
N GLY A 179 -8.46 7.27 -10.87
CA GLY A 179 -9.66 7.67 -11.61
C GLY A 179 -10.81 6.67 -11.52
N MET A 180 -10.83 5.80 -10.51
CA MET A 180 -11.83 4.75 -10.34
C MET A 180 -13.15 5.30 -9.79
N HIS A 181 -14.21 4.51 -9.93
CA HIS A 181 -15.45 4.69 -9.17
C HIS A 181 -15.38 3.82 -7.90
N PHE A 182 -15.27 4.44 -6.73
CA PHE A 182 -15.21 3.76 -5.44
C PHE A 182 -16.46 4.05 -4.61
N VAL A 183 -17.08 3.00 -4.08
CA VAL A 183 -18.22 3.08 -3.17
C VAL A 183 -17.86 2.47 -1.83
N ALA A 184 -17.85 3.28 -0.79
CA ALA A 184 -17.79 2.79 0.59
C ALA A 184 -19.21 2.39 1.02
N LEU A 185 -19.48 1.09 1.09
CA LEU A 185 -20.78 0.54 1.48
C LEU A 185 -20.77 0.10 2.93
N GLY A 186 -21.57 0.72 3.77
CA GLY A 186 -21.70 0.38 5.17
C GLY A 186 -22.87 1.08 5.84
N PRO A 187 -23.19 0.75 7.09
CA PRO A 187 -24.22 1.49 7.83
C PRO A 187 -23.79 2.94 8.09
N ASP A 188 -24.74 3.86 8.21
CA ASP A 188 -24.47 5.29 8.40
C ASP A 188 -23.59 5.58 9.63
N SER A 189 -23.64 4.72 10.66
CA SER A 189 -22.78 4.82 11.85
C SER A 189 -21.29 4.55 11.55
N LEU A 190 -20.98 3.94 10.43
CA LEU A 190 -19.61 3.60 9.99
C LEU A 190 -19.20 4.40 8.73
N LYS A 191 -19.88 5.52 8.46
CA LYS A 191 -19.52 6.41 7.36
C LYS A 191 -18.07 6.90 7.50
N PRO A 192 -17.29 6.99 6.41
CA PRO A 192 -15.95 7.55 6.43
C PRO A 192 -15.92 8.96 6.98
N ASP A 193 -14.80 9.34 7.58
CA ASP A 193 -14.58 10.68 8.12
C ASP A 193 -14.73 11.74 7.01
N GLU A 194 -15.39 12.86 7.33
CA GLU A 194 -15.66 13.91 6.34
C GLU A 194 -14.38 14.54 5.78
N ASP A 195 -13.32 14.63 6.58
CA ASP A 195 -12.05 15.19 6.13
C ASP A 195 -11.36 14.26 5.12
N ILE A 196 -11.47 12.94 5.30
CA ILE A 196 -11.00 11.95 4.31
C ILE A 196 -11.79 12.09 3.00
N LEU A 197 -13.12 12.17 3.08
CA LEU A 197 -13.95 12.35 1.88
C LEU A 197 -13.63 13.66 1.13
N LYS A 198 -13.38 14.75 1.85
CA LYS A 198 -12.95 16.01 1.23
C LYS A 198 -11.58 15.89 0.56
N GLU A 199 -10.60 15.25 1.21
CA GLU A 199 -9.29 14.98 0.62
C GLU A 199 -9.42 14.17 -0.68
N MET A 200 -10.29 13.16 -0.69
CA MET A 200 -10.55 12.35 -1.89
C MET A 200 -11.17 13.16 -3.02
N GLN A 201 -12.06 14.08 -2.70
CA GLN A 201 -12.65 14.98 -3.71
C GLN A 201 -11.60 15.87 -4.37
N GLU A 202 -10.58 16.31 -3.66
CA GLU A 202 -9.47 17.08 -4.26
C GLU A 202 -8.68 16.24 -5.27
N TYR A 203 -8.31 15.00 -4.91
CA TYR A 203 -7.63 14.09 -5.86
C TYR A 203 -8.53 13.77 -7.06
N SER A 204 -9.81 13.58 -6.84
CA SER A 204 -10.79 13.27 -7.90
C SER A 204 -10.91 14.37 -8.95
N LYS A 205 -10.67 15.64 -8.61
CA LYS A 205 -10.67 16.75 -9.58
C LYS A 205 -9.62 16.58 -10.67
N GLU A 206 -8.48 15.97 -10.34
CA GLU A 206 -7.39 15.76 -11.30
C GLU A 206 -7.58 14.50 -12.13
N THR A 207 -8.21 13.46 -11.56
CA THR A 207 -8.28 12.12 -12.15
C THR A 207 -9.61 11.74 -12.74
N GLY A 208 -10.68 12.47 -12.38
CA GLY A 208 -12.06 12.13 -12.74
C GLY A 208 -12.66 10.99 -11.91
N ALA A 209 -12.02 10.59 -10.82
CA ALA A 209 -12.54 9.56 -9.92
C ALA A 209 -13.90 9.97 -9.31
N THR A 210 -14.72 8.96 -8.99
CA THR A 210 -15.94 9.15 -8.18
C THR A 210 -15.78 8.40 -6.88
N ILE A 211 -15.82 9.11 -5.76
CA ILE A 211 -15.70 8.53 -4.42
C ILE A 211 -16.96 8.87 -3.64
N GLU A 212 -17.69 7.84 -3.23
CA GLU A 212 -18.98 8.00 -2.56
C GLU A 212 -19.19 7.01 -1.41
N PHE A 213 -20.08 7.34 -0.51
CA PHE A 213 -20.58 6.48 0.55
C PHE A 213 -22.03 6.14 0.29
N SER A 214 -22.41 4.89 0.55
CA SER A 214 -23.82 4.45 0.49
C SER A 214 -24.12 3.49 1.64
N SER A 215 -25.31 3.61 2.21
CA SER A 215 -25.92 2.61 3.09
C SER A 215 -26.96 1.75 2.38
N ASN A 216 -27.24 2.04 1.11
CA ASN A 216 -28.16 1.28 0.26
C ASN A 216 -27.38 0.21 -0.53
N VAL A 217 -27.58 -1.06 -0.16
CA VAL A 217 -26.88 -2.19 -0.76
C VAL A 217 -27.21 -2.32 -2.25
N ASP A 218 -28.46 -2.25 -2.64
CA ASP A 218 -28.90 -2.49 -4.03
C ASP A 218 -28.34 -1.44 -4.99
N GLU A 219 -28.28 -0.18 -4.55
CA GLU A 219 -27.68 0.91 -5.32
C GLU A 219 -26.16 0.79 -5.40
N ALA A 220 -25.51 0.51 -4.28
CA ALA A 220 -24.05 0.43 -4.19
C ALA A 220 -23.48 -0.66 -5.11
N VAL A 221 -24.05 -1.87 -5.06
CA VAL A 221 -23.53 -3.02 -5.83
C VAL A 221 -23.95 -3.03 -7.29
N LYS A 222 -24.91 -2.19 -7.68
CA LYS A 222 -25.37 -2.14 -9.06
C LYS A 222 -24.24 -1.73 -10.00
N GLY A 223 -23.91 -2.62 -10.94
CA GLY A 223 -22.85 -2.41 -11.91
C GLY A 223 -21.42 -2.45 -11.30
N ALA A 224 -21.27 -3.00 -10.11
CA ALA A 224 -19.94 -3.22 -9.52
C ALA A 224 -19.16 -4.25 -10.31
N ASP A 225 -17.89 -3.95 -10.58
CA ASP A 225 -16.93 -4.89 -11.16
C ASP A 225 -16.22 -5.70 -10.09
N VAL A 226 -16.03 -5.07 -8.93
CA VAL A 226 -15.32 -5.63 -7.79
C VAL A 226 -16.10 -5.34 -6.51
N ILE A 227 -16.28 -6.38 -5.69
CA ILE A 227 -16.77 -6.26 -4.32
C ILE A 227 -15.65 -6.69 -3.40
N TYR A 228 -15.25 -5.81 -2.49
CA TYR A 228 -14.17 -6.02 -1.54
C TYR A 228 -14.69 -5.99 -0.11
N THR A 229 -14.16 -6.83 0.74
CA THR A 229 -14.43 -6.79 2.19
C THR A 229 -13.18 -7.14 2.97
N ASP A 230 -13.08 -6.63 4.17
CA ASP A 230 -12.05 -6.99 5.15
C ASP A 230 -12.75 -7.44 6.44
N ILE A 231 -12.03 -7.54 7.56
CA ILE A 231 -12.66 -7.93 8.83
C ILE A 231 -13.78 -6.95 9.21
N TRP A 232 -14.88 -7.52 9.70
CA TRP A 232 -16.08 -6.73 10.04
C TRP A 232 -16.04 -6.14 11.45
N VAL A 233 -15.20 -6.70 12.30
CA VAL A 233 -14.96 -6.24 13.68
C VAL A 233 -13.46 -6.37 13.96
N SER A 234 -12.81 -5.28 14.22
CA SER A 234 -11.39 -5.21 14.61
C SER A 234 -11.23 -4.86 16.09
#